data_f8f2675b581c62a49cb315e66dc1cc9a
#
_entry.id   f8f2675b581c62a49cb315e66dc1cc9a
#
_cell.length_a   1.000
_cell.length_b   1.000
_cell.length_c   1.000
_cell.angle_alpha   90.00
_cell.angle_beta   90.00
_cell.angle_gamma   90.00
#
_symmetry.space_group_name_H-M   'P 1'
#
loop_
_entity.id
_entity.type
_entity.pdbx_description
1 polymer ?
#
loop_
_entity_poly.entity_id
_entity_poly.type
_entity_poly.pdbx_seq_one_letter_code
_entity_poly.pdbx_strand_id
1 'polypeptide(L)'
;MKRAIVIVLDGCGAGEAPDAEAFNDYDHPSTLSHVWEASGGFEAPNLAACGYLAAGGIPRDPDSKARYGRLREISMGKDSVTGHWEMMGVHTEHPFPTYPDGFPIPLIKAFEREIGTQTIGNRAASGTAIIQDLGSLHVDTGFPIVYTSADSVFQIACHESIVPLEKLYDYCRIARRLCRAPNNIQRVIARPFIGDTKSGFTRTERRKDFPYPAPPNLIDQIRDVYGVGVVPELFDGRGFRQTKRTQSNPEHEVALEEAMKSDARFIFANFEDFDMLYGHRNDPKGFAMALTRFDQTLGVVKSRMTPEDILILTADHGNDPTSESTDHSREYVPVAILGSASGRNLGDTDGMMAIGATVAAHLGIDWSTGTNLLES
;
A
#
# COMPACT_ATOMS: atom_id res chain seq x y z
N MET A 1 -25.63 14.53 4.35
CA MET A 1 -25.26 13.66 3.19
C MET A 1 -24.42 12.54 3.74
N LYS A 2 -24.75 11.29 3.41
CA LYS A 2 -23.96 10.13 3.85
C LYS A 2 -22.52 10.20 3.32
N ARG A 3 -21.56 9.99 4.20
CA ARG A 3 -20.13 9.96 3.90
C ARG A 3 -19.48 8.76 4.53
N ALA A 4 -18.64 8.07 3.77
CA ALA A 4 -17.77 7.01 4.27
C ALA A 4 -16.33 7.52 4.38
N ILE A 5 -15.63 7.08 5.41
CA ILE A 5 -14.23 7.38 5.66
C ILE A 5 -13.53 6.04 5.89
N VAL A 6 -12.52 5.73 5.09
CA VAL A 6 -11.63 4.57 5.31
C VAL A 6 -10.24 5.11 5.62
N ILE A 7 -9.70 4.70 6.75
CA ILE A 7 -8.34 5.00 7.14
C ILE A 7 -7.58 3.68 7.29
N VAL A 8 -6.53 3.55 6.51
CA VAL A 8 -5.61 2.41 6.54
C VAL A 8 -4.39 2.79 7.35
N LEU A 9 -4.07 2.00 8.36
CA LEU A 9 -2.80 2.03 9.08
C LEU A 9 -1.90 0.99 8.42
N ASP A 10 -1.07 1.44 7.50
CA ASP A 10 -0.25 0.60 6.61
C ASP A 10 0.61 -0.39 7.41
N GLY A 11 0.52 -1.68 7.07
CA GLY A 11 1.30 -2.72 7.73
C GLY A 11 0.86 -3.11 9.15
N CYS A 12 -0.28 -2.60 9.66
CA CYS A 12 -0.77 -2.91 11.01
C CYS A 12 -1.54 -4.25 11.08
N GLY A 13 -0.87 -5.37 10.86
CA GLY A 13 -1.45 -6.71 10.92
C GLY A 13 -2.01 -7.11 12.29
N ALA A 14 -2.88 -8.12 12.30
CA ALA A 14 -3.66 -8.59 13.45
C ALA A 14 -3.55 -10.11 13.68
N GLY A 15 -2.36 -10.65 13.49
CA GLY A 15 -2.04 -12.05 13.70
C GLY A 15 -1.99 -12.88 12.41
N GLU A 16 -1.24 -13.95 12.48
CA GLU A 16 -0.94 -14.85 11.37
C GLU A 16 -2.20 -15.28 10.61
N ALA A 17 -2.19 -15.13 9.29
CA ALA A 17 -3.23 -15.66 8.43
C ALA A 17 -3.04 -17.17 8.22
N PRO A 18 -4.13 -17.94 7.96
CA PRO A 18 -4.04 -19.40 7.79
C PRO A 18 -3.15 -19.85 6.63
N ASP A 19 -2.87 -18.98 5.68
CA ASP A 19 -2.06 -19.22 4.49
C ASP A 19 -0.67 -18.53 4.55
N ALA A 20 -0.24 -18.05 5.71
CA ALA A 20 1.03 -17.35 5.91
C ALA A 20 2.24 -18.15 5.41
N GLU A 21 2.28 -19.47 5.67
CA GLU A 21 3.36 -20.35 5.19
C GLU A 21 3.50 -20.34 3.66
N ALA A 22 2.39 -20.18 2.93
CA ALA A 22 2.43 -20.09 1.45
C ALA A 22 3.13 -18.81 0.95
N PHE A 23 3.28 -17.82 1.83
CA PHE A 23 3.98 -16.56 1.60
C PHE A 23 5.37 -16.51 2.26
N ASN A 24 5.87 -17.66 2.74
CA ASN A 24 7.15 -17.83 3.46
C ASN A 24 7.21 -17.12 4.81
N ASP A 25 6.08 -16.88 5.44
CA ASP A 25 6.01 -16.31 6.78
C ASP A 25 5.87 -17.46 7.80
N TYR A 26 7.01 -17.90 8.35
CA TYR A 26 7.11 -19.05 9.25
C TYR A 26 7.31 -18.68 10.73
N ASP A 27 7.42 -17.38 11.02
CA ASP A 27 7.73 -16.83 12.33
C ASP A 27 6.50 -16.38 13.12
N HIS A 28 5.30 -16.82 12.69
CA HIS A 28 4.01 -16.51 13.32
C HIS A 28 3.77 -15.01 13.50
N PRO A 29 3.78 -14.22 12.42
CA PRO A 29 3.71 -12.77 12.51
C PRO A 29 2.41 -12.30 13.18
N SER A 30 2.53 -11.28 14.01
CA SER A 30 1.40 -10.66 14.72
C SER A 30 1.73 -9.21 15.06
N THR A 31 1.76 -8.37 14.03
CA THR A 31 2.30 -7.02 14.10
C THR A 31 1.85 -6.24 15.33
N LEU A 32 0.53 -6.07 15.52
CA LEU A 32 0.02 -5.23 16.62
C LEU A 32 0.33 -5.81 18.00
N SER A 33 0.16 -7.12 18.22
CA SER A 33 0.43 -7.74 19.52
C SER A 33 1.92 -7.78 19.83
N HIS A 34 2.77 -8.07 18.84
CA HIS A 34 4.22 -8.07 19.02
C HIS A 34 4.78 -6.67 19.26
N VAL A 35 4.26 -5.66 18.58
CA VAL A 35 4.59 -4.25 18.86
C VAL A 35 4.20 -3.87 20.31
N TRP A 36 3.02 -4.31 20.76
CA TRP A 36 2.58 -4.10 22.14
C TRP A 36 3.55 -4.72 23.14
N GLU A 37 3.92 -5.96 22.95
CA GLU A 37 4.82 -6.71 23.83
C GLU A 37 6.23 -6.12 23.81
N ALA A 38 6.81 -5.91 22.64
CA ALA A 38 8.19 -5.42 22.48
C ALA A 38 8.39 -3.97 22.96
N SER A 39 7.34 -3.14 22.91
CA SER A 39 7.39 -1.76 23.41
C SER A 39 7.16 -1.66 24.92
N GLY A 40 6.68 -2.72 25.58
CA GLY A 40 6.25 -2.70 26.98
C GLY A 40 4.86 -2.09 27.18
N GLY A 41 4.06 -2.03 26.13
CA GLY A 41 2.75 -1.41 26.09
C GLY A 41 2.77 0.05 25.65
N PHE A 42 1.62 0.56 25.20
CA PHE A 42 1.41 1.96 24.82
C PHE A 42 -0.02 2.42 25.13
N GLU A 43 -0.23 3.73 25.22
CA GLU A 43 -1.55 4.30 25.48
C GLU A 43 -2.21 4.74 24.17
N ALA A 44 -3.38 4.16 23.86
CA ALA A 44 -4.20 4.48 22.70
C ALA A 44 -5.69 4.25 23.00
N PRO A 45 -6.29 5.13 23.85
CA PRO A 45 -7.65 4.93 24.34
C PRO A 45 -8.74 4.97 23.28
N ASN A 46 -8.57 5.74 22.19
CA ASN A 46 -9.53 5.78 21.09
C ASN A 46 -9.49 4.50 20.24
N LEU A 47 -8.29 3.95 19.98
CA LEU A 47 -8.08 2.68 19.30
C LEU A 47 -8.60 1.51 20.17
N ALA A 48 -8.41 1.57 21.48
CA ALA A 48 -8.99 0.60 22.40
C ALA A 48 -10.53 0.66 22.37
N ALA A 49 -11.09 1.84 22.59
CA ALA A 49 -12.53 2.05 22.66
C ALA A 49 -13.29 1.58 21.39
N CYS A 50 -12.71 1.78 20.19
CA CYS A 50 -13.33 1.32 18.97
C CYS A 50 -13.12 -0.16 18.67
N GLY A 51 -12.33 -0.89 19.44
CA GLY A 51 -12.07 -2.31 19.31
C GLY A 51 -10.92 -2.66 18.37
N TYR A 52 -10.22 -1.67 17.81
CA TYR A 52 -9.09 -1.91 16.90
C TYR A 52 -7.94 -2.67 17.58
N LEU A 53 -7.60 -2.28 18.82
CA LEU A 53 -6.58 -2.98 19.59
C LEU A 53 -7.01 -4.41 19.97
N ALA A 54 -8.29 -4.62 20.33
CA ALA A 54 -8.82 -5.95 20.62
C ALA A 54 -8.79 -6.85 19.39
N ALA A 55 -9.12 -6.32 18.20
CA ALA A 55 -8.96 -7.03 16.94
C ALA A 55 -7.50 -7.42 16.67
N GLY A 56 -6.55 -6.55 17.03
CA GLY A 56 -5.10 -6.78 16.93
C GLY A 56 -4.52 -7.70 18.01
N GLY A 57 -5.35 -8.36 18.83
CA GLY A 57 -4.88 -9.29 19.88
C GLY A 57 -4.34 -8.61 21.15
N ILE A 58 -4.46 -7.28 21.28
CA ILE A 58 -4.01 -6.54 22.45
C ILE A 58 -5.09 -6.59 23.54
N PRO A 59 -4.76 -6.92 24.82
CA PRO A 59 -5.73 -7.10 25.90
C PRO A 59 -6.28 -5.74 26.39
N ARG A 60 -7.11 -5.13 25.59
CA ARG A 60 -7.88 -3.92 25.87
C ARG A 60 -9.36 -4.15 25.57
N ASP A 61 -10.22 -3.86 26.54
CA ASP A 61 -11.66 -4.01 26.37
C ASP A 61 -12.22 -2.86 25.53
N PRO A 62 -12.93 -3.16 24.45
CA PRO A 62 -13.60 -2.14 23.64
C PRO A 62 -14.87 -1.64 24.31
N ASP A 63 -15.36 -0.48 23.88
CA ASP A 63 -16.66 0.02 24.28
C ASP A 63 -17.79 -0.95 23.86
N SER A 64 -18.87 -0.99 24.62
CA SER A 64 -20.04 -1.85 24.34
C SER A 64 -20.70 -1.56 22.98
N LYS A 65 -20.41 -0.40 22.38
CA LYS A 65 -20.88 0.00 21.04
C LYS A 65 -19.83 -0.23 19.95
N ALA A 66 -18.67 -0.77 20.28
CA ALA A 66 -17.63 -1.05 19.31
C ALA A 66 -18.08 -2.15 18.33
N ARG A 67 -17.89 -1.93 17.04
CA ARG A 67 -18.06 -2.94 15.99
C ARG A 67 -16.69 -3.19 15.38
N TYR A 68 -16.16 -4.38 15.59
CA TYR A 68 -14.77 -4.69 15.25
C TYR A 68 -14.60 -6.19 14.99
N GLY A 69 -13.51 -6.53 14.33
CA GLY A 69 -13.10 -7.91 14.02
C GLY A 69 -11.83 -7.92 13.20
N ARG A 70 -11.59 -9.03 12.52
CA ARG A 70 -10.44 -9.18 11.62
C ARG A 70 -10.91 -9.58 10.23
N LEU A 71 -10.18 -9.13 9.22
CA LEU A 71 -10.39 -9.53 7.83
C LEU A 71 -9.19 -10.34 7.35
N ARG A 72 -9.46 -11.43 6.64
CA ARG A 72 -8.43 -12.20 5.96
C ARG A 72 -8.33 -11.74 4.52
N GLU A 73 -7.16 -11.35 4.07
CA GLU A 73 -6.91 -11.13 2.65
C GLU A 73 -7.05 -12.45 1.89
N ILE A 74 -7.82 -12.47 0.81
CA ILE A 74 -8.01 -13.64 -0.07
C ILE A 74 -7.25 -13.53 -1.38
N SER A 75 -6.75 -12.34 -1.70
CA SER A 75 -5.89 -12.11 -2.85
C SER A 75 -4.50 -12.71 -2.64
N MET A 76 -3.85 -13.07 -3.74
CA MET A 76 -2.52 -13.66 -3.75
C MET A 76 -1.44 -12.57 -3.69
N GLY A 77 -1.33 -11.90 -2.54
CA GLY A 77 -0.35 -10.88 -2.24
C GLY A 77 -0.22 -10.63 -0.74
N LYS A 78 0.74 -9.81 -0.35
CA LYS A 78 0.90 -9.27 0.99
C LYS A 78 1.52 -7.86 0.91
N ASP A 79 1.02 -7.07 -0.02
CA ASP A 79 1.54 -5.74 -0.33
C ASP A 79 0.41 -4.71 -0.43
N SER A 80 0.78 -3.41 -0.28
CA SER A 80 -0.20 -2.32 -0.23
C SER A 80 -1.08 -2.25 -1.49
N VAL A 81 -0.57 -2.59 -2.68
CA VAL A 81 -1.38 -2.57 -3.91
C VAL A 81 -2.48 -3.62 -3.82
N THR A 82 -2.11 -4.86 -3.47
CA THR A 82 -3.04 -5.99 -3.41
C THR A 82 -4.09 -5.78 -2.33
N GLY A 83 -3.67 -5.37 -1.12
CA GLY A 83 -4.58 -5.10 0.00
C GLY A 83 -5.59 -3.99 -0.32
N HIS A 84 -5.11 -2.83 -0.81
CA HIS A 84 -5.99 -1.72 -1.16
C HIS A 84 -6.95 -2.06 -2.32
N TRP A 85 -6.47 -2.82 -3.31
CA TRP A 85 -7.32 -3.29 -4.39
C TRP A 85 -8.41 -4.23 -3.89
N GLU A 86 -8.06 -5.16 -3.00
CA GLU A 86 -9.05 -6.07 -2.43
C GLU A 86 -10.10 -5.33 -1.62
N MET A 87 -9.71 -4.32 -0.82
CA MET A 87 -10.68 -3.47 -0.12
C MET A 87 -11.72 -2.88 -1.06
N MET A 88 -11.32 -2.53 -2.30
CA MET A 88 -12.22 -1.93 -3.30
C MET A 88 -12.82 -2.96 -4.26
N GLY A 89 -12.79 -4.25 -3.91
CA GLY A 89 -13.48 -5.33 -4.61
C GLY A 89 -12.71 -5.97 -5.77
N VAL A 90 -11.39 -5.80 -5.82
CA VAL A 90 -10.53 -6.48 -6.81
C VAL A 90 -9.92 -7.71 -6.17
N HIS A 91 -10.23 -8.90 -6.69
CA HIS A 91 -9.58 -10.14 -6.29
C HIS A 91 -8.38 -10.43 -7.19
N THR A 92 -7.19 -10.45 -6.63
CA THR A 92 -5.95 -10.80 -7.33
C THR A 92 -5.70 -12.29 -7.19
N GLU A 93 -6.08 -13.08 -8.20
CA GLU A 93 -5.99 -14.55 -8.16
C GLU A 93 -4.54 -15.07 -8.28
N HIS A 94 -3.65 -14.28 -8.85
CA HIS A 94 -2.26 -14.66 -9.10
C HIS A 94 -1.32 -13.57 -8.55
N PRO A 95 -0.26 -13.97 -7.82
CA PRO A 95 0.69 -13.00 -7.29
C PRO A 95 1.42 -12.28 -8.41
N PHE A 96 1.87 -11.07 -8.15
CA PHE A 96 2.79 -10.38 -9.04
C PHE A 96 4.15 -11.10 -9.03
N PRO A 97 4.64 -11.60 -10.18
CA PRO A 97 5.85 -12.41 -10.22
C PRO A 97 7.09 -11.58 -9.92
N THR A 98 8.05 -12.18 -9.23
CA THR A 98 9.41 -11.65 -9.04
C THR A 98 10.38 -12.30 -10.01
N TYR A 99 11.52 -11.66 -10.25
CA TYR A 99 12.48 -12.09 -11.27
C TYR A 99 13.93 -12.10 -10.73
N PRO A 100 14.24 -13.00 -9.78
CA PRO A 100 15.57 -13.01 -9.14
C PRO A 100 16.73 -13.21 -10.12
N ASP A 101 16.49 -13.92 -11.22
CA ASP A 101 17.49 -14.17 -12.28
C ASP A 101 17.42 -13.18 -13.45
N GLY A 102 16.62 -12.12 -13.31
CA GLY A 102 16.31 -11.18 -14.40
C GLY A 102 15.10 -11.59 -15.23
N PHE A 103 14.64 -10.67 -16.08
CA PHE A 103 13.43 -10.86 -16.87
C PHE A 103 13.63 -11.87 -18.01
N PRO A 104 12.55 -12.57 -18.45
CA PRO A 104 12.60 -13.46 -19.60
C PRO A 104 13.14 -12.76 -20.85
N ILE A 105 14.03 -13.42 -21.57
CA ILE A 105 14.63 -12.87 -22.80
C ILE A 105 13.60 -12.39 -23.82
N PRO A 106 12.46 -13.07 -24.05
CA PRO A 106 11.42 -12.56 -24.95
C PRO A 106 10.87 -11.20 -24.55
N LEU A 107 10.71 -10.90 -23.24
CA LEU A 107 10.27 -9.60 -22.75
C LEU A 107 11.31 -8.51 -23.03
N ILE A 108 12.60 -8.78 -22.72
CA ILE A 108 13.69 -7.86 -23.02
C ILE A 108 13.78 -7.57 -24.51
N LYS A 109 13.72 -8.59 -25.37
CA LYS A 109 13.79 -8.41 -26.83
C LYS A 109 12.56 -7.65 -27.39
N ALA A 110 11.39 -7.84 -26.82
CA ALA A 110 10.22 -7.05 -27.18
C ALA A 110 10.41 -5.57 -26.79
N PHE A 111 10.94 -5.33 -25.59
CA PHE A 111 11.23 -3.99 -25.11
C PHE A 111 12.30 -3.30 -25.97
N GLU A 112 13.45 -3.93 -26.23
CA GLU A 112 14.51 -3.40 -27.09
C GLU A 112 14.01 -3.02 -28.50
N ARG A 113 13.16 -3.86 -29.07
CA ARG A 113 12.57 -3.59 -30.39
C ARG A 113 11.68 -2.34 -30.38
N GLU A 114 10.86 -2.16 -29.34
CA GLU A 114 9.97 -1.00 -29.27
C GLU A 114 10.70 0.31 -28.91
N ILE A 115 11.74 0.26 -28.09
CA ILE A 115 12.54 1.46 -27.77
C ILE A 115 13.60 1.77 -28.85
N GLY A 116 13.85 0.85 -29.78
CA GLY A 116 14.79 1.01 -30.89
C GLY A 116 16.28 0.98 -30.50
N THR A 117 16.61 0.39 -29.34
CA THR A 117 17.99 0.24 -28.87
C THR A 117 18.14 -1.00 -27.99
N GLN A 118 19.38 -1.45 -27.79
CA GLN A 118 19.68 -2.54 -26.86
C GLN A 118 19.58 -2.05 -25.41
N THR A 119 19.53 -3.00 -24.48
CA THR A 119 19.59 -2.75 -23.03
C THR A 119 20.77 -3.47 -22.39
N ILE A 120 21.20 -3.01 -21.22
CA ILE A 120 22.22 -3.65 -20.42
C ILE A 120 21.68 -3.95 -19.02
N GLY A 121 22.30 -4.90 -18.32
CA GLY A 121 21.88 -5.31 -16.98
C GLY A 121 21.05 -6.58 -17.00
N ASN A 122 19.73 -6.48 -16.92
CA ASN A 122 18.76 -7.59 -16.82
C ASN A 122 19.09 -8.58 -15.69
N ARG A 123 19.27 -8.07 -14.49
CA ARG A 123 19.52 -8.86 -13.27
C ARG A 123 18.89 -8.20 -12.05
N ALA A 124 18.75 -8.96 -10.98
CA ALA A 124 18.39 -8.41 -9.68
C ALA A 124 19.58 -7.64 -9.08
N ALA A 125 19.33 -6.41 -8.62
CA ALA A 125 20.35 -5.57 -7.99
C ALA A 125 19.73 -4.40 -7.20
N SER A 126 20.49 -3.87 -6.24
CA SER A 126 20.15 -2.58 -5.67
C SER A 126 20.39 -1.47 -6.72
N GLY A 127 19.48 -0.48 -6.74
CA GLY A 127 19.56 0.58 -7.74
C GLY A 127 20.78 1.50 -7.59
N THR A 128 21.41 1.58 -6.40
CA THR A 128 22.68 2.30 -6.21
C THR A 128 23.84 1.49 -6.74
N ALA A 129 23.89 0.19 -6.46
CA ALA A 129 24.99 -0.67 -6.92
C ALA A 129 24.99 -0.75 -8.45
N ILE A 130 23.84 -1.00 -9.09
CA ILE A 130 23.81 -1.24 -10.54
C ILE A 130 24.19 -0.02 -11.38
N ILE A 131 23.89 1.19 -10.91
CA ILE A 131 24.34 2.40 -11.61
C ILE A 131 25.85 2.64 -11.46
N GLN A 132 26.46 2.21 -10.35
CA GLN A 132 27.92 2.23 -10.23
C GLN A 132 28.57 1.21 -11.18
N ASP A 133 28.01 0.01 -11.24
CA ASP A 133 28.54 -1.09 -12.07
C ASP A 133 28.43 -0.79 -13.58
N LEU A 134 27.28 -0.29 -14.01
CA LEU A 134 26.93 -0.18 -15.43
C LEU A 134 26.83 1.26 -15.95
N GLY A 135 26.95 2.27 -15.08
CA GLY A 135 26.80 3.67 -15.47
C GLY A 135 27.79 4.12 -16.54
N SER A 136 29.05 3.69 -16.44
CA SER A 136 30.07 3.99 -17.47
C SER A 136 29.67 3.39 -18.83
N LEU A 137 29.31 2.09 -18.84
CA LEU A 137 28.90 1.41 -20.07
C LEU A 137 27.63 2.06 -20.68
N HIS A 138 26.69 2.50 -19.82
CA HIS A 138 25.53 3.25 -20.27
C HIS A 138 25.91 4.57 -20.94
N VAL A 139 26.84 5.32 -20.34
CA VAL A 139 27.31 6.61 -20.89
C VAL A 139 27.97 6.42 -22.25
N ASP A 140 28.80 5.36 -22.39
CA ASP A 140 29.55 5.06 -23.62
C ASP A 140 28.64 4.56 -24.75
N THR A 141 27.59 3.78 -24.42
CA THR A 141 26.74 3.10 -25.42
C THR A 141 25.39 3.77 -25.66
N GLY A 142 24.90 4.52 -24.68
CA GLY A 142 23.53 5.02 -24.66
C GLY A 142 22.48 3.94 -24.33
N PHE A 143 22.86 2.71 -24.04
CA PHE A 143 21.92 1.62 -23.75
C PHE A 143 21.32 1.75 -22.34
N PRO A 144 19.97 1.79 -22.20
CA PRO A 144 19.33 1.84 -20.90
C PRO A 144 19.72 0.66 -20.03
N ILE A 145 19.92 0.93 -18.71
CA ILE A 145 20.14 -0.13 -17.72
C ILE A 145 18.77 -0.65 -17.28
N VAL A 146 18.48 -1.93 -17.57
CA VAL A 146 17.27 -2.62 -17.11
C VAL A 146 17.65 -3.55 -15.96
N TYR A 147 16.88 -3.49 -14.86
CA TYR A 147 17.12 -4.33 -13.69
C TYR A 147 15.85 -4.52 -12.86
N THR A 148 15.87 -5.44 -11.92
CA THR A 148 14.81 -5.68 -10.94
C THR A 148 15.37 -5.64 -9.52
N SER A 149 14.51 -5.82 -8.52
CA SER A 149 14.86 -6.01 -7.11
C SER A 149 14.10 -7.23 -6.56
N ALA A 150 13.94 -7.34 -5.24
CA ALA A 150 13.13 -8.39 -4.63
C ALA A 150 11.65 -8.28 -5.00
N ASP A 151 11.19 -7.06 -5.25
CA ASP A 151 9.80 -6.79 -5.66
C ASP A 151 9.52 -7.11 -7.13
N SER A 152 8.23 -7.13 -7.49
CA SER A 152 7.77 -7.23 -8.88
C SER A 152 7.92 -5.91 -9.61
N VAL A 153 9.16 -5.53 -9.95
CA VAL A 153 9.47 -4.22 -10.52
C VAL A 153 10.37 -4.30 -11.74
N PHE A 154 10.01 -3.60 -12.81
CA PHE A 154 10.83 -3.38 -14.00
C PHE A 154 11.45 -1.98 -13.94
N GLN A 155 12.72 -1.89 -13.60
CA GLN A 155 13.38 -0.63 -13.40
C GLN A 155 14.26 -0.27 -14.59
N ILE A 156 14.20 0.98 -15.03
CA ILE A 156 14.99 1.52 -16.13
C ILE A 156 15.82 2.69 -15.62
N ALA A 157 17.15 2.52 -15.56
CA ALA A 157 18.04 3.62 -15.18
C ALA A 157 18.75 4.21 -16.40
N CYS A 158 18.74 5.54 -16.49
CA CYS A 158 19.42 6.28 -17.53
C CYS A 158 20.09 7.54 -16.96
N HIS A 159 21.27 7.85 -17.48
CA HIS A 159 21.94 9.12 -17.19
C HIS A 159 21.25 10.26 -17.94
N GLU A 160 20.92 11.35 -17.22
CA GLU A 160 20.06 12.41 -17.76
C GLU A 160 20.67 13.21 -18.93
N SER A 161 22.00 13.26 -19.04
CA SER A 161 22.66 13.87 -20.20
C SER A 161 22.75 12.96 -21.42
N ILE A 162 22.51 11.65 -21.28
CA ILE A 162 22.58 10.65 -22.35
C ILE A 162 21.19 10.35 -22.90
N VAL A 163 20.24 10.08 -22.01
CA VAL A 163 18.83 9.87 -22.35
C VAL A 163 18.01 10.95 -21.66
N PRO A 164 17.44 11.91 -22.41
CA PRO A 164 16.58 12.94 -21.84
C PRO A 164 15.44 12.36 -21.00
N LEU A 165 15.07 13.04 -19.93
CA LEU A 165 14.11 12.56 -18.95
C LEU A 165 12.78 12.11 -19.57
N GLU A 166 12.21 12.89 -20.51
CA GLU A 166 10.97 12.52 -21.19
C GLU A 166 11.13 11.24 -22.02
N LYS A 167 12.28 11.03 -22.65
CA LYS A 167 12.56 9.78 -23.37
C LYS A 167 12.65 8.58 -22.42
N LEU A 168 13.23 8.75 -21.24
CA LEU A 168 13.20 7.72 -20.20
C LEU A 168 11.77 7.40 -19.78
N TYR A 169 10.92 8.40 -19.59
CA TYR A 169 9.51 8.19 -19.28
C TYR A 169 8.75 7.50 -20.41
N ASP A 170 9.08 7.78 -21.68
CA ASP A 170 8.51 7.05 -22.83
C ASP A 170 8.94 5.58 -22.83
N TYR A 171 10.20 5.28 -22.50
CA TYR A 171 10.65 3.91 -22.31
C TYR A 171 9.85 3.20 -21.21
N CYS A 172 9.58 3.88 -20.09
CA CYS A 172 8.76 3.31 -19.03
C CYS A 172 7.29 3.10 -19.46
N ARG A 173 6.70 3.98 -20.26
CA ARG A 173 5.35 3.78 -20.82
C ARG A 173 5.30 2.56 -21.74
N ILE A 174 6.35 2.35 -22.56
CA ILE A 174 6.49 1.17 -23.40
C ILE A 174 6.62 -0.08 -22.54
N ALA A 175 7.55 -0.09 -21.58
CA ALA A 175 7.72 -1.20 -20.65
C ALA A 175 6.41 -1.53 -19.92
N ARG A 176 5.65 -0.51 -19.45
CA ARG A 176 4.37 -0.72 -18.76
C ARG A 176 3.37 -1.50 -19.60
N ARG A 177 3.29 -1.27 -20.92
CA ARG A 177 2.42 -2.04 -21.81
C ARG A 177 2.86 -3.50 -21.93
N LEU A 178 4.17 -3.74 -22.07
CA LEU A 178 4.76 -5.07 -22.21
C LEU A 178 4.74 -5.88 -20.90
N CYS A 179 4.76 -5.18 -19.76
CA CYS A 179 4.73 -5.77 -18.42
C CYS A 179 3.30 -6.10 -17.94
N ARG A 180 2.28 -6.01 -18.77
CA ARG A 180 0.93 -6.55 -18.50
C ARG A 180 0.91 -8.08 -18.68
N ALA A 181 -0.25 -8.70 -18.57
CA ALA A 181 -0.41 -10.12 -18.81
C ALA A 181 0.27 -10.54 -20.13
N PRO A 182 0.99 -11.66 -20.17
CA PRO A 182 1.15 -12.64 -19.10
C PRO A 182 2.27 -12.32 -18.09
N ASN A 183 3.03 -11.25 -18.29
CA ASN A 183 4.19 -10.93 -17.43
C ASN A 183 3.79 -10.36 -16.06
N ASN A 184 2.67 -9.68 -15.95
CA ASN A 184 2.05 -9.13 -14.72
C ASN A 184 3.01 -8.43 -13.75
N ILE A 185 3.98 -7.68 -14.25
CA ILE A 185 4.92 -6.94 -13.39
C ILE A 185 4.20 -5.75 -12.77
N GLN A 186 4.22 -5.65 -11.44
CA GLN A 186 3.43 -4.70 -10.67
C GLN A 186 3.78 -3.24 -10.97
N ARG A 187 5.07 -2.89 -11.01
CA ARG A 187 5.52 -1.51 -11.26
C ARG A 187 6.60 -1.45 -12.33
N VAL A 188 6.57 -0.42 -13.15
CA VAL A 188 7.70 0.01 -13.96
C VAL A 188 8.22 1.31 -13.38
N ILE A 189 9.53 1.45 -13.20
CA ILE A 189 10.12 2.60 -12.49
C ILE A 189 11.19 3.26 -13.34
N ALA A 190 11.04 4.56 -13.58
CA ALA A 190 12.10 5.41 -14.11
C ALA A 190 13.10 5.76 -13.00
N ARG A 191 14.37 5.50 -13.24
CA ARG A 191 15.48 5.79 -12.31
C ARG A 191 16.54 6.69 -12.98
N PRO A 192 16.26 7.97 -13.14
CA PRO A 192 17.25 8.89 -13.68
C PRO A 192 18.42 9.06 -12.71
N PHE A 193 19.63 9.20 -13.27
CA PHE A 193 20.85 9.43 -12.51
C PHE A 193 21.79 10.42 -13.20
N ILE A 194 22.76 10.95 -12.46
CA ILE A 194 23.81 11.87 -12.90
C ILE A 194 25.16 11.40 -12.35
N GLY A 195 26.23 12.04 -12.77
CA GLY A 195 27.59 11.78 -12.30
C GLY A 195 28.51 11.32 -13.42
N ASP A 196 29.69 10.85 -13.07
CA ASP A 196 30.68 10.34 -13.98
C ASP A 196 31.57 9.25 -13.32
N THR A 197 32.49 8.70 -14.09
CA THR A 197 33.43 7.67 -13.61
C THR A 197 34.42 8.16 -12.54
N LYS A 198 34.60 9.47 -12.37
CA LYS A 198 35.53 10.04 -11.39
C LYS A 198 34.82 10.35 -10.07
N SER A 199 33.61 10.91 -10.15
CA SER A 199 32.83 11.32 -9.00
C SER A 199 31.84 10.25 -8.53
N GLY A 200 31.64 9.18 -9.33
CA GLY A 200 30.58 8.18 -9.14
C GLY A 200 29.26 8.65 -9.70
N PHE A 201 28.28 7.72 -9.70
CA PHE A 201 26.94 7.98 -10.21
C PHE A 201 25.94 8.09 -9.05
N THR A 202 25.00 9.05 -9.14
CA THR A 202 24.01 9.31 -8.10
C THR A 202 22.61 9.40 -8.70
N ARG A 203 21.63 8.74 -8.10
CA ARG A 203 20.21 8.86 -8.49
C ARG A 203 19.71 10.27 -8.21
N THR A 204 18.82 10.76 -9.09
CA THR A 204 18.15 12.03 -8.89
C THR A 204 16.75 11.84 -8.29
N GLU A 205 16.14 12.90 -7.80
CA GLU A 205 14.78 12.88 -7.25
C GLU A 205 13.69 12.76 -8.32
N ARG A 206 14.06 12.75 -9.61
CA ARG A 206 13.13 12.65 -10.75
C ARG A 206 12.71 11.20 -11.04
N ARG A 207 12.72 10.33 -10.02
CA ARG A 207 12.08 9.03 -10.07
C ARG A 207 10.61 9.20 -10.46
N LYS A 208 10.11 8.27 -11.29
CA LYS A 208 8.70 8.19 -11.61
C LYS A 208 8.27 6.73 -11.72
N ASP A 209 7.21 6.40 -11.01
CA ASP A 209 6.62 5.08 -11.01
C ASP A 209 5.45 5.03 -12.02
N PHE A 210 5.32 3.89 -12.70
CA PHE A 210 4.26 3.57 -13.64
C PHE A 210 3.63 2.26 -13.15
N PRO A 211 2.62 2.34 -12.28
CA PRO A 211 2.01 1.16 -11.66
C PRO A 211 1.24 0.32 -12.67
N TYR A 212 0.93 -0.91 -12.28
CA TYR A 212 -0.06 -1.72 -12.99
C TYR A 212 -1.41 -1.03 -12.82
N PRO A 213 -2.16 -0.78 -13.91
CA PRO A 213 -3.44 -0.10 -13.78
C PRO A 213 -4.42 -0.96 -12.99
N ALA A 214 -5.03 -0.38 -11.96
CA ALA A 214 -6.02 -1.07 -11.16
C ALA A 214 -7.17 -1.59 -12.04
N PRO A 215 -7.61 -2.85 -11.86
CA PRO A 215 -8.83 -3.34 -12.50
C PRO A 215 -10.06 -2.47 -12.15
N PRO A 216 -11.18 -2.61 -12.86
CA PRO A 216 -12.44 -1.95 -12.46
C PRO A 216 -12.80 -2.28 -11.02
N ASN A 217 -13.15 -1.26 -10.24
CA ASN A 217 -13.37 -1.39 -8.81
C ASN A 217 -14.41 -0.39 -8.29
N LEU A 218 -14.69 -0.41 -6.99
CA LEU A 218 -15.73 0.43 -6.37
C LEU A 218 -15.45 1.94 -6.53
N ILE A 219 -14.19 2.36 -6.53
CA ILE A 219 -13.82 3.78 -6.69
C ILE A 219 -14.32 4.32 -8.03
N ASP A 220 -14.32 3.50 -9.09
CA ASP A 220 -14.83 3.88 -10.42
C ASP A 220 -16.32 4.20 -10.39
N GLN A 221 -17.09 3.60 -9.46
CA GLN A 221 -18.52 3.85 -9.31
C GLN A 221 -18.82 5.04 -8.39
N ILE A 222 -18.05 5.22 -7.32
CA ILE A 222 -18.22 6.35 -6.38
C ILE A 222 -17.92 7.68 -7.06
N ARG A 223 -16.80 7.80 -7.78
CA ARG A 223 -16.34 8.97 -8.56
C ARG A 223 -16.28 10.28 -7.79
N ASP A 224 -16.37 10.24 -6.48
CA ASP A 224 -16.35 11.40 -5.58
C ASP A 224 -15.51 11.02 -4.35
N VAL A 225 -14.23 10.73 -4.62
CA VAL A 225 -13.29 10.26 -3.63
C VAL A 225 -12.25 11.33 -3.34
N TYR A 226 -11.99 11.58 -2.06
CA TYR A 226 -10.83 12.35 -1.60
C TYR A 226 -9.75 11.35 -1.14
N GLY A 227 -8.62 11.35 -1.83
CA GLY A 227 -7.48 10.49 -1.50
C GLY A 227 -6.43 11.22 -0.67
N VAL A 228 -5.93 10.57 0.37
CA VAL A 228 -4.83 11.06 1.24
C VAL A 228 -3.69 10.04 1.23
N GLY A 229 -2.45 10.52 1.14
CA GLY A 229 -1.26 9.66 1.06
C GLY A 229 -1.12 9.02 -0.32
N VAL A 230 -0.66 7.78 -0.34
CA VAL A 230 -0.37 7.02 -1.57
C VAL A 230 -1.63 6.49 -2.28
N VAL A 231 -2.79 6.48 -1.61
CA VAL A 231 -3.99 5.81 -2.13
C VAL A 231 -4.33 6.16 -3.58
N PRO A 232 -4.31 7.44 -4.03
CA PRO A 232 -4.61 7.74 -5.43
C PRO A 232 -3.64 7.08 -6.42
N GLU A 233 -2.40 6.90 -6.04
CA GLU A 233 -1.37 6.29 -6.91
C GLU A 233 -1.60 4.79 -7.08
N LEU A 234 -2.12 4.11 -6.06
CA LEU A 234 -2.46 2.68 -6.11
C LEU A 234 -3.59 2.38 -7.10
N PHE A 235 -4.41 3.38 -7.42
CA PHE A 235 -5.53 3.29 -8.36
C PHE A 235 -5.33 4.10 -9.65
N ASP A 236 -4.09 4.51 -9.97
CA ASP A 236 -3.77 5.31 -11.16
C ASP A 236 -4.55 6.63 -11.24
N GLY A 237 -4.93 7.19 -10.09
CA GLY A 237 -5.72 8.41 -9.94
C GLY A 237 -7.18 8.31 -10.36
N ARG A 238 -7.65 7.14 -10.82
CA ARG A 238 -9.02 6.96 -11.30
C ARG A 238 -10.04 7.11 -10.17
N GLY A 239 -11.12 7.85 -10.46
CA GLY A 239 -12.23 8.05 -9.52
C GLY A 239 -11.96 9.04 -8.39
N PHE A 240 -10.72 9.51 -8.23
CA PHE A 240 -10.37 10.53 -7.26
C PHE A 240 -10.64 11.93 -7.82
N ARG A 241 -11.58 12.63 -7.21
CA ARG A 241 -11.90 14.03 -7.55
C ARG A 241 -10.93 15.00 -6.89
N GLN A 242 -10.49 14.68 -5.68
CA GLN A 242 -9.54 15.47 -4.91
C GLN A 242 -8.45 14.53 -4.38
N THR A 243 -7.21 15.00 -4.42
CA THR A 243 -6.07 14.26 -3.92
C THR A 243 -5.15 15.18 -3.16
N LYS A 244 -4.61 14.71 -2.05
CA LYS A 244 -3.54 15.40 -1.35
C LYS A 244 -2.40 14.40 -1.17
N ARG A 245 -1.38 14.52 -2.04
CA ARG A 245 -0.16 13.78 -1.85
C ARG A 245 0.59 14.34 -0.65
N THR A 246 0.94 13.47 0.25
CA THR A 246 1.68 13.72 1.48
C THR A 246 2.72 12.63 1.63
N GLN A 247 3.74 12.82 2.48
CA GLN A 247 4.91 11.94 2.56
C GLN A 247 5.19 11.42 3.98
N SER A 248 4.33 11.76 4.94
CA SER A 248 4.50 11.37 6.34
C SER A 248 3.16 11.39 7.06
N ASN A 249 3.03 10.60 8.12
CA ASN A 249 1.82 10.57 8.93
C ASN A 249 1.42 11.97 9.44
N PRO A 250 2.33 12.84 9.91
CA PRO A 250 1.97 14.23 10.26
C PRO A 250 1.34 15.03 9.12
N GLU A 251 1.81 14.83 7.89
CA GLU A 251 1.21 15.50 6.73
C GLU A 251 -0.14 14.86 6.36
N HIS A 252 -0.28 13.53 6.52
CA HIS A 252 -1.54 12.81 6.31
C HIS A 252 -2.61 13.27 7.29
N GLU A 253 -2.25 13.52 8.56
CA GLU A 253 -3.14 14.08 9.58
C GLU A 253 -3.75 15.41 9.12
N VAL A 254 -2.92 16.33 8.63
CA VAL A 254 -3.37 17.63 8.11
C VAL A 254 -4.26 17.47 6.88
N ALA A 255 -3.86 16.60 5.94
CA ALA A 255 -4.63 16.35 4.73
C ALA A 255 -5.97 15.68 5.02
N LEU A 256 -6.01 14.75 6.00
CA LEU A 256 -7.25 14.13 6.46
C LEU A 256 -8.20 15.16 7.08
N GLU A 257 -7.67 16.11 7.86
CA GLU A 257 -8.47 17.20 8.41
C GLU A 257 -9.05 18.11 7.32
N GLU A 258 -8.29 18.36 6.24
CA GLU A 258 -8.79 19.09 5.07
C GLU A 258 -9.90 18.29 4.35
N ALA A 259 -9.67 16.98 4.15
CA ALA A 259 -10.66 16.08 3.54
C ALA A 259 -11.96 16.03 4.33
N MET A 260 -11.90 16.01 5.66
CA MET A 260 -13.07 16.03 6.55
C MET A 260 -13.92 17.31 6.43
N LYS A 261 -13.32 18.42 5.96
CA LYS A 261 -14.03 19.69 5.70
C LYS A 261 -14.61 19.76 4.29
N SER A 262 -14.24 18.86 3.40
CA SER A 262 -14.71 18.81 2.02
C SER A 262 -16.12 18.24 1.92
N ASP A 263 -16.71 18.32 0.71
CA ASP A 263 -17.99 17.72 0.36
C ASP A 263 -17.85 16.30 -0.24
N ALA A 264 -16.66 15.71 -0.18
CA ALA A 264 -16.42 14.37 -0.69
C ALA A 264 -17.27 13.32 0.03
N ARG A 265 -17.89 12.44 -0.76
CA ARG A 265 -18.73 11.35 -0.22
C ARG A 265 -17.90 10.19 0.32
N PHE A 266 -16.68 10.03 -0.18
CA PHE A 266 -15.75 9.01 0.29
C PHE A 266 -14.37 9.62 0.52
N ILE A 267 -13.83 9.43 1.71
CA ILE A 267 -12.45 9.78 2.06
C ILE A 267 -11.69 8.48 2.23
N PHE A 268 -10.59 8.32 1.49
CA PHE A 268 -9.74 7.14 1.56
C PHE A 268 -8.30 7.58 1.85
N ALA A 269 -7.82 7.27 3.04
CA ALA A 269 -6.52 7.69 3.56
C ALA A 269 -5.64 6.51 3.91
N ASN A 270 -4.34 6.59 3.57
CA ASN A 270 -3.31 5.65 4.02
C ASN A 270 -2.28 6.38 4.88
N PHE A 271 -1.89 5.78 6.00
CA PHE A 271 -0.87 6.27 6.93
C PHE A 271 0.36 5.38 6.83
N GLU A 272 1.30 5.77 5.98
CA GLU A 272 2.39 4.93 5.46
C GLU A 272 3.58 4.77 6.42
N ASP A 273 3.75 5.67 7.40
CA ASP A 273 4.95 5.65 8.27
C ASP A 273 5.04 4.38 9.12
N PHE A 274 3.91 3.74 9.46
CA PHE A 274 3.90 2.49 10.21
C PHE A 274 4.70 1.41 9.49
N ASP A 275 4.41 1.24 8.21
CA ASP A 275 5.13 0.32 7.33
C ASP A 275 6.54 0.83 7.00
N MET A 276 6.63 2.02 6.40
CA MET A 276 7.86 2.52 5.79
C MET A 276 8.96 2.87 6.79
N LEU A 277 8.62 3.48 7.92
CA LEU A 277 9.59 3.98 8.89
C LEU A 277 9.83 3.00 10.04
N TYR A 278 8.87 2.13 10.35
CA TYR A 278 8.95 1.29 11.54
C TYR A 278 8.88 -0.21 11.20
N GLY A 279 7.95 -0.68 10.38
CA GLY A 279 7.84 -2.06 9.93
C GLY A 279 9.12 -2.53 9.22
N HIS A 280 9.41 -1.96 8.06
CA HIS A 280 10.61 -2.24 7.26
C HIS A 280 11.94 -1.88 7.93
N ARG A 281 11.94 -1.33 9.14
CA ARG A 281 13.13 -0.95 9.92
C ARG A 281 13.27 -1.71 11.22
N ASN A 282 12.37 -2.67 11.47
CA ASN A 282 12.35 -3.48 12.69
C ASN A 282 12.38 -2.59 13.96
N ASP A 283 11.58 -1.50 13.94
CA ASP A 283 11.47 -0.55 15.05
C ASP A 283 10.10 -0.64 15.76
N PRO A 284 9.87 -1.64 16.64
CA PRO A 284 8.61 -1.79 17.34
C PRO A 284 8.30 -0.63 18.29
N LYS A 285 9.32 0.07 18.79
CA LYS A 285 9.12 1.22 19.69
C LYS A 285 8.64 2.45 18.92
N GLY A 286 9.24 2.71 17.75
CA GLY A 286 8.78 3.77 16.86
C GLY A 286 7.36 3.51 16.37
N PHE A 287 7.04 2.25 16.04
CA PHE A 287 5.71 1.81 15.67
C PHE A 287 4.68 2.10 16.78
N ALA A 288 4.97 1.73 18.02
CA ALA A 288 4.11 1.99 19.19
C ALA A 288 3.89 3.49 19.43
N MET A 289 4.95 4.31 19.30
CA MET A 289 4.83 5.77 19.40
C MET A 289 3.94 6.34 18.29
N ALA A 290 4.05 5.83 17.09
CA ALA A 290 3.20 6.24 15.97
C ALA A 290 1.72 5.88 16.21
N LEU A 291 1.43 4.70 16.78
CA LEU A 291 0.06 4.32 17.18
C LEU A 291 -0.50 5.25 18.27
N THR A 292 0.31 5.59 19.29
CA THR A 292 -0.09 6.56 20.32
C THR A 292 -0.39 7.94 19.74
N ARG A 293 0.39 8.38 18.75
CA ARG A 293 0.15 9.65 18.06
C ARG A 293 -1.13 9.59 17.21
N PHE A 294 -1.28 8.53 16.42
CA PHE A 294 -2.46 8.34 15.58
C PHE A 294 -3.75 8.27 16.42
N ASP A 295 -3.70 7.73 17.63
CA ASP A 295 -4.83 7.71 18.56
C ASP A 295 -5.38 9.11 18.82
N GLN A 296 -4.52 10.13 18.93
CA GLN A 296 -4.92 11.52 19.09
C GLN A 296 -5.62 12.03 17.81
N THR A 297 -5.09 11.69 16.65
CA THR A 297 -5.71 11.99 15.34
C THR A 297 -7.09 11.36 15.24
N LEU A 298 -7.23 10.09 15.63
CA LEU A 298 -8.52 9.40 15.67
C LEU A 298 -9.52 10.13 16.58
N GLY A 299 -9.09 10.63 17.73
CA GLY A 299 -9.91 11.46 18.62
C GLY A 299 -10.43 12.72 17.92
N VAL A 300 -9.59 13.41 17.14
CA VAL A 300 -9.98 14.58 16.35
C VAL A 300 -10.97 14.20 15.25
N VAL A 301 -10.71 13.13 14.49
CA VAL A 301 -11.61 12.63 13.44
C VAL A 301 -13.00 12.31 14.03
N LYS A 302 -13.04 11.54 15.12
CA LYS A 302 -14.30 11.20 15.83
C LYS A 302 -15.09 12.44 16.22
N SER A 303 -14.43 13.48 16.73
CA SER A 303 -15.11 14.72 17.15
C SER A 303 -15.74 15.50 15.99
N ARG A 304 -15.30 15.26 14.75
CA ARG A 304 -15.80 15.91 13.53
C ARG A 304 -16.80 15.06 12.74
N MET A 305 -16.99 13.82 13.12
CA MET A 305 -18.00 12.97 12.49
C MET A 305 -19.40 13.47 12.78
N THR A 306 -20.25 13.39 11.76
CA THR A 306 -21.67 13.63 11.87
C THR A 306 -22.43 12.30 11.98
N PRO A 307 -23.71 12.29 12.36
CA PRO A 307 -24.53 11.06 12.37
C PRO A 307 -24.69 10.38 11.00
N GLU A 308 -24.36 11.08 9.91
CA GLU A 308 -24.40 10.56 8.55
C GLU A 308 -23.07 9.91 8.11
N ASP A 309 -22.04 9.98 8.94
CA ASP A 309 -20.72 9.46 8.63
C ASP A 309 -20.54 8.05 9.19
N ILE A 310 -19.83 7.18 8.43
CA ILE A 310 -19.16 6.01 8.98
C ILE A 310 -17.65 6.16 8.82
N LEU A 311 -16.90 5.68 9.80
CA LEU A 311 -15.46 5.54 9.72
C LEU A 311 -15.10 4.07 9.86
N ILE A 312 -14.35 3.56 8.90
CA ILE A 312 -13.73 2.22 8.93
C ILE A 312 -12.23 2.42 9.11
N LEU A 313 -11.71 1.89 10.20
CA LEU A 313 -10.27 1.85 10.49
C LEU A 313 -9.78 0.42 10.22
N THR A 314 -8.71 0.27 9.45
CA THR A 314 -8.18 -1.03 9.03
C THR A 314 -6.67 -0.97 8.76
N ALA A 315 -6.10 -2.06 8.23
CA ALA A 315 -4.78 -2.12 7.62
C ALA A 315 -4.89 -2.80 6.24
N ASP A 316 -3.84 -2.76 5.46
CA ASP A 316 -3.77 -3.36 4.12
C ASP A 316 -3.03 -4.70 4.10
N HIS A 317 -2.09 -4.91 5.01
CA HIS A 317 -1.33 -6.14 5.27
C HIS A 317 -0.70 -6.07 6.67
N GLY A 318 0.13 -7.03 7.02
CA GLY A 318 1.02 -6.99 8.18
C GLY A 318 2.45 -6.57 7.80
N ASN A 319 3.18 -6.03 8.77
CA ASN A 319 4.62 -5.82 8.68
C ASN A 319 5.20 -5.84 10.08
N ASP A 320 5.48 -7.04 10.58
CA ASP A 320 5.88 -7.27 11.97
C ASP A 320 7.32 -6.80 12.21
N PRO A 321 7.54 -5.69 12.95
CA PRO A 321 8.89 -5.16 13.18
C PRO A 321 9.72 -6.00 14.16
N THR A 322 9.18 -7.09 14.70
CA THR A 322 9.90 -8.03 15.55
C THR A 322 10.41 -9.26 14.79
N SER A 323 9.95 -9.44 13.54
CA SER A 323 10.45 -10.48 12.65
C SER A 323 11.92 -10.24 12.26
N GLU A 324 12.64 -11.32 11.91
CA GLU A 324 13.98 -11.21 11.30
C GLU A 324 13.90 -10.64 9.88
N SER A 325 12.77 -10.83 9.20
CA SER A 325 12.50 -10.25 7.89
C SER A 325 12.19 -8.75 8.00
N THR A 326 12.49 -8.03 6.93
CA THR A 326 12.02 -6.64 6.74
C THR A 326 10.95 -6.56 5.67
N ASP A 327 10.37 -7.69 5.26
CA ASP A 327 9.31 -7.77 4.27
C ASP A 327 7.94 -7.73 4.96
N HIS A 328 6.88 -7.46 4.20
CA HIS A 328 5.51 -7.57 4.67
C HIS A 328 5.20 -8.99 5.14
N SER A 329 4.26 -9.10 6.07
CA SER A 329 3.78 -10.38 6.60
C SER A 329 2.32 -10.65 6.22
N ARG A 330 2.03 -11.94 5.94
CA ARG A 330 0.69 -12.42 5.61
C ARG A 330 -0.11 -12.62 6.88
N GLU A 331 -0.86 -11.61 7.26
CA GLU A 331 -1.65 -11.56 8.47
C GLU A 331 -3.14 -11.30 8.17
N TYR A 332 -3.99 -11.61 9.15
CA TYR A 332 -5.26 -10.90 9.23
C TYR A 332 -5.01 -9.41 9.39
N VAL A 333 -5.95 -8.58 8.96
CA VAL A 333 -5.94 -7.15 9.25
C VAL A 333 -7.09 -6.79 10.19
N PRO A 334 -6.89 -5.88 11.15
CA PRO A 334 -7.96 -5.45 12.03
C PRO A 334 -8.97 -4.60 11.27
N VAL A 335 -10.23 -4.66 11.69
CA VAL A 335 -11.28 -3.74 11.25
C VAL A 335 -12.05 -3.21 12.44
N ALA A 336 -12.25 -1.89 12.49
CA ALA A 336 -13.13 -1.24 13.46
C ALA A 336 -14.03 -0.23 12.73
N ILE A 337 -15.35 -0.25 13.06
CA ILE A 337 -16.35 0.58 12.41
C ILE A 337 -16.99 1.50 13.44
N LEU A 338 -16.88 2.80 13.23
CA LEU A 338 -17.46 3.86 14.05
C LEU A 338 -18.61 4.53 13.27
N GLY A 339 -19.62 5.01 13.99
CA GLY A 339 -20.82 5.60 13.38
C GLY A 339 -21.92 4.57 13.06
N SER A 340 -21.69 3.27 13.33
CA SER A 340 -22.71 2.23 13.19
C SER A 340 -23.67 2.21 14.40
N ALA A 341 -24.90 1.75 14.15
CA ALA A 341 -25.96 1.81 15.16
C ALA A 341 -25.82 0.78 16.30
N SER A 342 -25.06 -0.30 16.14
CA SER A 342 -24.91 -1.38 17.13
C SER A 342 -23.50 -1.91 17.21
N GLY A 343 -23.00 -2.09 18.44
CA GLY A 343 -21.74 -2.74 18.71
C GLY A 343 -21.82 -4.25 18.46
N ARG A 344 -20.76 -4.84 17.93
CA ARG A 344 -20.61 -6.27 17.72
C ARG A 344 -19.15 -6.66 17.49
N ASN A 345 -18.72 -7.75 18.09
CA ASN A 345 -17.52 -8.45 17.62
C ASN A 345 -17.90 -9.28 16.39
N LEU A 346 -17.31 -8.96 15.26
CA LEU A 346 -17.57 -9.60 13.95
C LEU A 346 -16.81 -10.93 13.81
N GLY A 347 -15.83 -11.21 14.70
CA GLY A 347 -14.91 -12.32 14.54
C GLY A 347 -14.00 -12.15 13.33
N ASP A 348 -13.68 -13.30 12.71
CA ASP A 348 -12.88 -13.34 11.48
C ASP A 348 -13.80 -13.41 10.27
N THR A 349 -13.53 -12.58 9.27
CA THR A 349 -14.28 -12.52 8.01
C THR A 349 -13.33 -12.69 6.83
N ASP A 350 -13.69 -13.51 5.87
CA ASP A 350 -12.94 -13.70 4.63
C ASP A 350 -13.18 -12.57 3.65
N GLY A 351 -12.10 -12.03 3.12
CA GLY A 351 -12.09 -11.01 2.09
C GLY A 351 -12.11 -9.58 2.64
N MET A 352 -11.04 -8.84 2.39
CA MET A 352 -10.95 -7.40 2.70
C MET A 352 -11.95 -6.58 1.87
N MET A 353 -12.51 -7.15 0.80
CA MET A 353 -13.60 -6.55 0.00
C MET A 353 -14.87 -6.26 0.82
N ALA A 354 -14.97 -6.81 2.03
CA ALA A 354 -16.02 -6.45 2.99
C ALA A 354 -16.01 -4.95 3.34
N ILE A 355 -14.83 -4.29 3.28
CA ILE A 355 -14.70 -2.85 3.49
C ILE A 355 -15.46 -2.10 2.38
N GLY A 356 -15.17 -2.41 1.12
CA GLY A 356 -15.85 -1.80 -0.03
C GLY A 356 -17.37 -2.05 -0.05
N ALA A 357 -17.78 -3.29 0.29
CA ALA A 357 -19.20 -3.63 0.40
C ALA A 357 -19.90 -2.77 1.47
N THR A 358 -19.23 -2.55 2.61
CA THR A 358 -19.74 -1.71 3.70
C THR A 358 -19.83 -0.24 3.29
N VAL A 359 -18.80 0.28 2.63
CA VAL A 359 -18.79 1.65 2.06
C VAL A 359 -19.93 1.81 1.05
N ALA A 360 -20.08 0.90 0.10
CA ALA A 360 -21.11 0.92 -0.92
C ALA A 360 -22.53 0.93 -0.33
N ALA A 361 -22.78 0.01 0.62
CA ALA A 361 -24.07 -0.07 1.31
C ALA A 361 -24.40 1.22 2.06
N HIS A 362 -23.43 1.78 2.78
CA HIS A 362 -23.62 3.06 3.47
C HIS A 362 -23.95 4.20 2.51
N LEU A 363 -23.24 4.29 1.39
CA LEU A 363 -23.41 5.33 0.36
C LEU A 363 -24.64 5.09 -0.55
N GLY A 364 -25.31 3.95 -0.44
CA GLY A 364 -26.43 3.56 -1.28
C GLY A 364 -26.05 3.26 -2.72
N ILE A 365 -24.87 2.66 -2.92
CA ILE A 365 -24.34 2.23 -4.22
C ILE A 365 -24.66 0.74 -4.39
N ASP A 366 -25.19 0.36 -5.56
CA ASP A 366 -25.42 -1.04 -5.90
C ASP A 366 -24.07 -1.74 -6.17
N TRP A 367 -23.68 -2.60 -5.25
CA TRP A 367 -22.40 -3.30 -5.25
C TRP A 367 -22.54 -4.71 -4.68
N SER A 368 -22.16 -5.71 -5.44
CA SER A 368 -22.37 -7.13 -5.10
C SER A 368 -21.12 -7.86 -4.60
N THR A 369 -19.95 -7.19 -4.57
CA THR A 369 -18.70 -7.82 -4.18
C THR A 369 -18.40 -7.58 -2.71
N GLY A 370 -18.20 -8.66 -1.94
CA GLY A 370 -17.88 -8.61 -0.51
C GLY A 370 -19.12 -8.63 0.40
N THR A 371 -18.88 -8.75 1.69
CA THR A 371 -19.92 -8.83 2.74
C THR A 371 -20.08 -7.48 3.43
N ASN A 372 -21.31 -6.98 3.54
CA ASN A 372 -21.58 -5.75 4.29
C ASN A 372 -21.42 -5.99 5.80
N LEU A 373 -20.40 -5.41 6.40
CA LEU A 373 -20.11 -5.57 7.83
C LEU A 373 -21.10 -4.86 8.76
N LEU A 374 -22.03 -4.04 8.26
CA LEU A 374 -23.08 -3.43 9.07
C LEU A 374 -24.27 -4.38 9.29
N GLU A 375 -24.42 -5.39 8.45
CA GLU A 375 -25.49 -6.40 8.50
C GLU A 375 -25.02 -7.73 9.07
N SER A 376 -23.73 -7.93 9.18
CA SER A 376 -23.08 -9.15 9.68
C SER A 376 -23.30 -9.39 11.17
#